data_c7edef58bf4ee7670888b5700ef5569f
#
_entry.id   c7edef58bf4ee7670888b5700ef5569f
#
_cell.length_a   1.000
_cell.length_b   1.000
_cell.length_c   1.000
_cell.angle_alpha   90.00
_cell.angle_beta   90.00
_cell.angle_gamma   90.00
#
_symmetry.space_group_name_H-M   'P 1'
#
loop_
_entity.id
_entity.type
_entity.pdbx_description
1 polymer ?
#
loop_
_entity_poly.entity_id
_entity_poly.type
_entity_poly.pdbx_seq_one_letter_code
_entity_poly.pdbx_strand_id
1 'polypeptide(L)'
;MKTNRKPAARKVSAKRAVVKAAAHEPVVVPLKSRALNFGGKWDYAPAPEDFKYIQIAPRHELFINGKFVAPHSGQYFASINPATEQTLTEIAAADETDVNNAVQAARNAYENVWSKLPAQERGKYLYRIARIIQEKSRELAVLETMDGGKPIKASRDFDLPMV
;
A
#
# COMPACT_ATOMS: atom_id res chain seq x y z
N MET A 1 18.86 68.18 -25.08
CA MET A 1 20.11 67.73 -24.40
C MET A 1 19.73 66.84 -23.21
N LYS A 2 19.89 65.55 -23.35
CA LYS A 2 19.68 64.57 -22.27
C LYS A 2 21.00 63.87 -22.00
N THR A 3 21.61 64.15 -20.86
CA THR A 3 22.87 63.54 -20.42
C THR A 3 22.63 62.25 -19.81
N ASN A 4 23.22 61.22 -20.44
CA ASN A 4 23.16 59.83 -20.07
C ASN A 4 24.33 59.52 -19.11
N ARG A 5 24.07 59.37 -17.79
CA ARG A 5 25.06 58.93 -16.81
C ARG A 5 24.95 57.43 -16.56
N LYS A 6 25.98 56.69 -16.97
CA LYS A 6 26.17 55.28 -16.58
C LYS A 6 26.53 55.17 -15.08
N PRO A 7 25.96 54.20 -14.34
CA PRO A 7 26.42 53.98 -12.99
C PRO A 7 27.72 53.13 -12.96
N ALA A 8 28.64 53.54 -12.08
CA ALA A 8 29.93 52.90 -11.89
C ALA A 8 29.79 51.56 -11.18
N ALA A 9 30.44 50.54 -11.73
CA ALA A 9 30.52 49.20 -11.12
C ALA A 9 31.45 49.19 -9.91
N ARG A 10 30.91 48.89 -8.75
CA ARG A 10 31.66 48.71 -7.48
C ARG A 10 32.30 47.30 -7.44
N LYS A 11 33.61 47.22 -7.61
CA LYS A 11 34.39 45.99 -7.43
C LYS A 11 34.43 45.63 -5.95
N VAL A 12 33.71 44.59 -5.54
CA VAL A 12 33.84 43.99 -4.20
C VAL A 12 34.89 42.88 -4.30
N SER A 13 36.05 43.15 -3.75
CA SER A 13 37.15 42.16 -3.59
C SER A 13 36.83 41.26 -2.38
N ALA A 14 36.31 40.07 -2.61
CA ALA A 14 36.16 39.05 -1.58
C ALA A 14 37.50 38.33 -1.37
N LYS A 15 38.21 38.64 -0.30
CA LYS A 15 39.34 37.86 0.19
C LYS A 15 38.79 36.54 0.74
N ARG A 16 38.95 35.48 -0.02
CA ARG A 16 38.62 34.09 0.39
C ARG A 16 39.67 33.61 1.39
N ALA A 17 39.34 33.57 2.67
CA ALA A 17 40.16 32.93 3.70
C ALA A 17 40.15 31.41 3.44
N VAL A 18 41.32 30.87 3.14
CA VAL A 18 41.54 29.42 3.04
C VAL A 18 41.62 28.88 4.43
N VAL A 19 40.53 28.30 4.91
CA VAL A 19 40.54 27.54 6.18
C VAL A 19 41.23 26.20 5.87
N LYS A 20 42.45 26.04 6.40
CA LYS A 20 43.18 24.76 6.39
C LYS A 20 42.33 23.75 7.17
N ALA A 21 41.73 22.79 6.51
CA ALA A 21 41.08 21.64 7.16
C ALA A 21 42.17 20.86 7.93
N ALA A 22 42.00 20.76 9.25
CA ALA A 22 42.80 19.87 10.06
C ALA A 22 42.50 18.44 9.65
N ALA A 23 43.52 17.69 9.24
CA ALA A 23 43.39 16.28 8.91
C ALA A 23 42.99 15.53 10.20
N HIS A 24 41.70 15.08 10.19
CA HIS A 24 41.22 14.16 11.21
C HIS A 24 41.79 12.78 10.89
N GLU A 25 42.76 12.33 11.66
CA GLU A 25 43.20 10.94 11.61
C GLU A 25 42.00 10.04 12.01
N PRO A 26 41.69 8.99 11.25
CA PRO A 26 40.61 8.10 11.63
C PRO A 26 40.98 7.37 12.93
N VAL A 27 40.21 7.60 13.98
CA VAL A 27 40.31 6.81 15.19
C VAL A 27 39.82 5.40 14.87
N VAL A 28 40.78 4.49 14.65
CA VAL A 28 40.49 3.07 14.47
C VAL A 28 40.17 2.52 15.88
N VAL A 29 38.87 2.46 16.19
CA VAL A 29 38.39 1.75 17.37
C VAL A 29 38.51 0.26 17.07
N PRO A 30 39.33 -0.52 17.80
CA PRO A 30 39.41 -1.94 17.57
C PRO A 30 38.06 -2.56 17.88
N LEU A 31 37.37 -3.06 16.85
CA LEU A 31 36.20 -3.90 17.01
C LEU A 31 36.62 -5.14 17.78
N LYS A 32 36.30 -5.20 19.07
CA LYS A 32 36.38 -6.45 19.84
C LYS A 32 35.48 -7.44 19.08
N SER A 33 36.09 -8.40 18.42
CA SER A 33 35.37 -9.49 17.79
C SER A 33 34.59 -10.23 18.87
N ARG A 34 33.33 -9.93 19.02
CA ARG A 34 32.43 -10.72 19.83
C ARG A 34 32.33 -12.06 19.11
N ALA A 35 32.84 -13.12 19.73
CA ALA A 35 32.69 -14.45 19.20
C ALA A 35 31.16 -14.68 18.92
N LEU A 36 30.81 -14.84 17.66
CA LEU A 36 29.43 -15.15 17.28
C LEU A 36 29.18 -16.60 17.73
N ASN A 37 28.33 -16.75 18.74
CA ASN A 37 27.96 -18.06 19.22
C ASN A 37 26.82 -18.60 18.33
N PHE A 38 27.14 -19.45 17.36
CA PHE A 38 26.19 -20.08 16.46
C PHE A 38 25.51 -21.33 17.05
N GLY A 39 25.73 -21.64 18.33
CA GLY A 39 25.20 -22.84 18.99
C GLY A 39 23.79 -22.70 19.58
N GLY A 40 23.12 -21.56 19.42
CA GLY A 40 21.76 -21.34 19.91
C GLY A 40 20.70 -21.56 18.82
N LYS A 41 19.48 -21.88 19.25
CA LYS A 41 18.32 -21.86 18.36
C LYS A 41 18.13 -20.44 17.81
N TRP A 42 18.12 -20.30 16.50
CA TRP A 42 17.85 -19.00 15.88
C TRP A 42 16.39 -18.64 16.11
N ASP A 43 16.17 -17.54 16.82
CA ASP A 43 14.84 -16.97 17.01
C ASP A 43 14.76 -15.75 16.09
N TYR A 44 14.07 -15.94 14.95
CA TYR A 44 13.88 -14.87 13.98
C TYR A 44 12.72 -13.99 14.43
N ALA A 45 12.93 -12.68 14.41
CA ALA A 45 11.81 -11.75 14.55
C ALA A 45 10.77 -12.02 13.45
N PRO A 46 9.47 -11.99 13.78
CA PRO A 46 8.42 -12.14 12.79
C PRO A 46 8.60 -11.13 11.66
N ALA A 47 8.43 -11.58 10.42
CA ALA A 47 8.44 -10.66 9.28
C ALA A 47 7.28 -9.64 9.42
N PRO A 48 7.47 -8.40 8.96
CA PRO A 48 6.37 -7.42 8.95
C PRO A 48 5.14 -7.91 8.19
N GLU A 49 5.31 -8.79 7.21
CA GLU A 49 4.29 -9.44 6.40
C GLU A 49 3.81 -10.78 6.98
N ASP A 50 3.98 -11.01 8.28
CA ASP A 50 3.48 -12.22 8.94
C ASP A 50 1.94 -12.25 8.89
N PHE A 51 1.37 -13.40 8.49
CA PHE A 51 -0.07 -13.62 8.39
C PHE A 51 -0.79 -13.64 9.75
N LYS A 52 -0.06 -13.77 10.87
CA LYS A 52 -0.64 -13.79 12.23
C LYS A 52 -1.41 -12.53 12.60
N TYR A 53 -1.11 -11.42 11.93
CA TYR A 53 -1.82 -10.16 12.13
C TYR A 53 -3.05 -10.00 11.23
N ILE A 54 -3.26 -10.93 10.31
CA ILE A 54 -4.38 -10.89 9.38
C ILE A 54 -5.57 -11.63 10.01
N GLN A 55 -6.67 -10.92 10.16
CA GLN A 55 -7.93 -11.50 10.62
C GLN A 55 -8.84 -11.70 9.41
N ILE A 56 -9.03 -12.95 9.02
CA ILE A 56 -9.96 -13.30 7.95
C ILE A 56 -11.25 -13.79 8.61
N ALA A 57 -12.36 -13.18 8.26
CA ALA A 57 -13.67 -13.65 8.72
C ALA A 57 -13.93 -15.07 8.19
N PRO A 58 -14.63 -15.93 8.93
CA PRO A 58 -14.92 -17.30 8.49
C PRO A 58 -15.80 -17.34 7.24
N ARG A 59 -16.53 -16.27 6.95
CA ARG A 59 -17.42 -16.15 5.79
C ARG A 59 -17.50 -14.71 5.31
N HIS A 60 -17.55 -14.53 3.98
CA HIS A 60 -17.73 -13.24 3.32
C HIS A 60 -19.00 -13.26 2.47
N GLU A 61 -19.84 -12.27 2.69
CA GLU A 61 -21.10 -12.03 2.01
C GLU A 61 -20.88 -11.18 0.73
N LEU A 62 -21.92 -11.09 -0.11
CA LEU A 62 -21.94 -10.16 -1.25
C LEU A 62 -22.06 -8.73 -0.74
N PHE A 63 -21.34 -7.80 -1.37
CA PHE A 63 -21.47 -6.38 -1.05
C PHE A 63 -22.26 -5.67 -2.13
N ILE A 64 -23.55 -5.42 -1.85
CA ILE A 64 -24.49 -4.81 -2.82
C ILE A 64 -25.16 -3.60 -2.16
N ASN A 65 -25.19 -2.48 -2.88
CA ASN A 65 -25.83 -1.24 -2.45
C ASN A 65 -25.38 -0.77 -1.05
N GLY A 66 -24.09 -0.86 -0.77
CA GLY A 66 -23.49 -0.42 0.50
C GLY A 66 -23.75 -1.36 1.70
N LYS A 67 -24.21 -2.58 1.46
CA LYS A 67 -24.52 -3.56 2.52
C LYS A 67 -23.95 -4.93 2.16
N PHE A 68 -23.59 -5.68 3.20
CA PHE A 68 -23.29 -7.11 3.07
C PHE A 68 -24.61 -7.87 3.09
N VAL A 69 -24.81 -8.72 2.08
CA VAL A 69 -26.04 -9.51 1.90
C VAL A 69 -25.69 -10.97 1.57
N ALA A 70 -26.45 -11.89 2.11
CA ALA A 70 -26.31 -13.30 1.80
C ALA A 70 -26.65 -13.54 0.31
N PRO A 71 -26.01 -14.54 -0.36
CA PRO A 71 -26.35 -14.88 -1.74
C PRO A 71 -27.78 -15.43 -1.82
N HIS A 72 -28.47 -15.09 -2.89
CA HIS A 72 -29.87 -15.52 -3.12
C HIS A 72 -30.03 -17.03 -3.06
N SER A 73 -29.08 -17.77 -3.62
CA SER A 73 -29.05 -19.23 -3.59
C SER A 73 -28.71 -19.82 -2.21
N GLY A 74 -28.21 -19.01 -1.27
CA GLY A 74 -27.67 -19.48 0.01
C GLY A 74 -26.39 -20.30 -0.10
N GLN A 75 -25.75 -20.31 -1.28
CA GLN A 75 -24.55 -21.11 -1.52
C GLN A 75 -23.26 -20.34 -1.31
N TYR A 76 -22.22 -21.06 -0.85
CA TYR A 76 -20.89 -20.55 -0.61
C TYR A 76 -19.86 -21.53 -1.16
N PHE A 77 -18.67 -21.03 -1.48
CA PHE A 77 -17.53 -21.86 -1.85
C PHE A 77 -16.31 -21.50 -1.01
N ALA A 78 -15.43 -22.48 -0.79
CA ALA A 78 -14.21 -22.26 -0.03
C ALA A 78 -13.14 -21.59 -0.88
N SER A 79 -12.53 -20.50 -0.35
CA SER A 79 -11.24 -20.03 -0.81
C SER A 79 -10.15 -20.83 -0.13
N ILE A 80 -9.20 -21.34 -0.90
CA ILE A 80 -8.15 -22.27 -0.43
C ILE A 80 -6.79 -21.61 -0.64
N ASN A 81 -5.98 -21.60 0.41
CA ASN A 81 -4.59 -21.20 0.31
C ASN A 81 -3.79 -22.23 -0.51
N PRO A 82 -3.29 -21.88 -1.69
CA PRO A 82 -2.61 -22.85 -2.55
C PRO A 82 -1.26 -23.35 -2.00
N ALA A 83 -0.67 -22.62 -1.04
CA ALA A 83 0.59 -23.04 -0.42
C ALA A 83 0.41 -24.08 0.70
N THR A 84 -0.75 -24.08 1.37
CA THR A 84 -1.02 -24.96 2.52
C THR A 84 -2.17 -25.92 2.29
N GLU A 85 -2.94 -25.72 1.21
CA GLU A 85 -4.17 -26.46 0.88
C GLU A 85 -5.28 -26.35 1.94
N GLN A 86 -5.15 -25.36 2.84
CA GLN A 86 -6.14 -25.11 3.89
C GLN A 86 -7.17 -24.07 3.43
N THR A 87 -8.41 -24.25 3.86
CA THR A 87 -9.47 -23.28 3.64
C THR A 87 -9.14 -21.98 4.40
N LEU A 88 -9.15 -20.87 3.67
CA LEU A 88 -9.00 -19.51 4.24
C LEU A 88 -10.33 -19.00 4.78
N THR A 89 -11.37 -19.09 3.98
CA THR A 89 -12.70 -18.56 4.27
C THR A 89 -13.73 -19.15 3.31
N GLU A 90 -15.01 -18.96 3.61
CA GLU A 90 -16.11 -19.18 2.68
C GLU A 90 -16.52 -17.88 2.01
N ILE A 91 -16.77 -17.92 0.70
CA ILE A 91 -17.17 -16.76 -0.10
C ILE A 91 -18.54 -17.05 -0.71
N ALA A 92 -19.43 -16.05 -0.66
CA ALA A 92 -20.77 -16.14 -1.22
C ALA A 92 -20.73 -16.42 -2.73
N ALA A 93 -21.45 -17.46 -3.18
CA ALA A 93 -21.62 -17.80 -4.58
C ALA A 93 -22.82 -17.03 -5.15
N ALA A 94 -22.55 -15.93 -5.85
CA ALA A 94 -23.59 -15.13 -6.48
C ALA A 94 -24.25 -15.88 -7.66
N ASP A 95 -25.55 -15.82 -7.72
CA ASP A 95 -26.34 -16.28 -8.88
C ASP A 95 -26.74 -15.11 -9.82
N GLU A 96 -27.49 -15.41 -10.86
CA GLU A 96 -27.96 -14.39 -11.81
C GLU A 96 -28.80 -13.30 -11.13
N THR A 97 -29.58 -13.64 -10.12
CA THR A 97 -30.41 -12.69 -9.37
C THR A 97 -29.55 -11.71 -8.61
N ASP A 98 -28.50 -12.20 -7.94
CA ASP A 98 -27.55 -11.37 -7.21
C ASP A 98 -26.79 -10.41 -8.13
N VAL A 99 -26.34 -10.92 -9.28
CA VAL A 99 -25.65 -10.11 -10.29
C VAL A 99 -26.58 -9.01 -10.81
N ASN A 100 -27.83 -9.35 -11.15
CA ASN A 100 -28.80 -8.37 -11.62
C ASN A 100 -29.10 -7.30 -10.57
N ASN A 101 -29.24 -7.68 -9.30
CA ASN A 101 -29.41 -6.74 -8.18
C ASN A 101 -28.21 -5.81 -8.02
N ALA A 102 -27.00 -6.34 -8.13
CA ALA A 102 -25.77 -5.55 -8.04
C ALA A 102 -25.65 -4.55 -9.20
N VAL A 103 -25.91 -4.98 -10.43
CA VAL A 103 -25.91 -4.12 -11.62
C VAL A 103 -26.97 -3.03 -11.51
N GLN A 104 -28.18 -3.37 -11.08
CA GLN A 104 -29.25 -2.39 -10.89
C GLN A 104 -28.89 -1.35 -9.82
N ALA A 105 -28.33 -1.78 -8.71
CA ALA A 105 -27.86 -0.88 -7.64
C ALA A 105 -26.76 0.06 -8.13
N ALA A 106 -25.78 -0.46 -8.88
CA ALA A 106 -24.70 0.33 -9.45
C ALA A 106 -25.22 1.37 -10.47
N ARG A 107 -26.17 0.97 -11.35
CA ARG A 107 -26.79 1.86 -12.32
C ARG A 107 -27.57 2.97 -11.65
N ASN A 108 -28.39 2.63 -10.65
CA ASN A 108 -29.13 3.61 -9.87
C ASN A 108 -28.20 4.61 -9.17
N ALA A 109 -27.11 4.14 -8.59
CA ALA A 109 -26.10 5.00 -7.94
C ALA A 109 -25.43 5.93 -8.97
N TYR A 110 -25.11 5.42 -10.16
CA TYR A 110 -24.54 6.22 -11.22
C TYR A 110 -25.52 7.31 -11.69
N GLU A 111 -26.75 6.96 -12.06
CA GLU A 111 -27.74 7.89 -12.62
C GLU A 111 -28.19 8.95 -11.60
N ASN A 112 -28.35 8.57 -10.34
CA ASN A 112 -28.91 9.47 -9.33
C ASN A 112 -27.87 10.29 -8.57
N VAL A 113 -26.62 9.82 -8.47
CA VAL A 113 -25.59 10.45 -7.64
C VAL A 113 -24.32 10.71 -8.45
N TRP A 114 -23.66 9.65 -8.90
CA TRP A 114 -22.29 9.74 -9.41
C TRP A 114 -22.15 10.58 -10.67
N SER A 115 -23.06 10.46 -11.63
CA SER A 115 -23.05 11.23 -12.87
C SER A 115 -23.27 12.74 -12.65
N LYS A 116 -23.93 13.10 -11.54
CA LYS A 116 -24.24 14.49 -11.19
C LYS A 116 -23.12 15.18 -10.39
N LEU A 117 -22.17 14.41 -9.87
CA LEU A 117 -21.04 14.97 -9.13
C LEU A 117 -20.04 15.63 -10.09
N PRO A 118 -19.54 16.83 -9.76
CA PRO A 118 -18.42 17.43 -10.47
C PRO A 118 -17.20 16.50 -10.47
N ALA A 119 -16.37 16.56 -11.54
CA ALA A 119 -15.16 15.74 -11.66
C ALA A 119 -14.22 15.87 -10.45
N GLN A 120 -14.11 17.08 -9.89
CA GLN A 120 -13.31 17.35 -8.70
C GLN A 120 -13.80 16.56 -7.48
N GLU A 121 -15.10 16.46 -7.27
CA GLU A 121 -15.67 15.69 -6.16
C GLU A 121 -15.47 14.18 -6.37
N ARG A 122 -15.66 13.68 -7.60
CA ARG A 122 -15.35 12.27 -7.92
C ARG A 122 -13.88 11.95 -7.66
N GLY A 123 -12.97 12.87 -8.02
CA GLY A 123 -11.54 12.73 -7.75
C GLY A 123 -11.20 12.58 -6.26
N LYS A 124 -11.93 13.27 -5.37
CA LYS A 124 -11.73 13.12 -3.92
C LYS A 124 -12.05 11.70 -3.42
N TYR A 125 -13.08 11.06 -3.97
CA TYR A 125 -13.40 9.67 -3.62
C TYR A 125 -12.29 8.71 -4.07
N LEU A 126 -11.80 8.84 -5.30
CA LEU A 126 -10.70 8.02 -5.82
C LEU A 126 -9.43 8.22 -4.98
N TYR A 127 -9.08 9.46 -4.68
CA TYR A 127 -7.94 9.75 -3.81
C TYR A 127 -8.08 9.12 -2.41
N ARG A 128 -9.28 9.17 -1.82
CA ARG A 128 -9.53 8.55 -0.51
C ARG A 128 -9.39 7.03 -0.58
N ILE A 129 -9.87 6.39 -1.66
CA ILE A 129 -9.69 4.94 -1.87
C ILE A 129 -8.20 4.60 -1.97
N ALA A 130 -7.44 5.34 -2.78
CA ALA A 130 -5.99 5.14 -2.92
C ALA A 130 -5.26 5.29 -1.57
N ARG A 131 -5.64 6.26 -0.75
CA ARG A 131 -5.07 6.44 0.60
C ARG A 131 -5.36 5.25 1.51
N ILE A 132 -6.57 4.72 1.49
CA ILE A 132 -6.94 3.54 2.29
C ILE A 132 -6.17 2.30 1.82
N ILE A 133 -6.03 2.09 0.51
CA ILE A 133 -5.21 1.01 -0.06
C ILE A 133 -3.75 1.14 0.41
N GLN A 134 -3.19 2.35 0.37
CA GLN A 134 -1.83 2.62 0.82
C GLN A 134 -1.67 2.32 2.33
N GLU A 135 -2.61 2.72 3.17
CA GLU A 135 -2.61 2.45 4.61
C GLU A 135 -2.73 0.96 4.92
N LYS A 136 -3.50 0.22 4.10
CA LYS A 136 -3.74 -1.22 4.22
C LYS A 136 -2.80 -2.08 3.35
N SER A 137 -1.80 -1.49 2.71
CA SER A 137 -0.98 -2.16 1.69
C SER A 137 -0.35 -3.47 2.18
N ARG A 138 0.14 -3.50 3.43
CA ARG A 138 0.74 -4.69 4.02
C ARG A 138 -0.28 -5.82 4.21
N GLU A 139 -1.44 -5.49 4.75
CA GLU A 139 -2.54 -6.43 4.97
C GLU A 139 -3.03 -7.01 3.62
N LEU A 140 -3.25 -6.14 2.64
CA LEU A 140 -3.69 -6.54 1.30
C LEU A 140 -2.65 -7.42 0.59
N ALA A 141 -1.34 -7.11 0.69
CA ALA A 141 -0.28 -7.93 0.10
C ALA A 141 -0.24 -9.33 0.66
N VAL A 142 -0.42 -9.48 1.98
CA VAL A 142 -0.44 -10.80 2.64
C VAL A 142 -1.69 -11.57 2.22
N LEU A 143 -2.86 -10.94 2.21
CA LEU A 143 -4.11 -11.58 1.76
C LEU A 143 -4.02 -12.06 0.32
N GLU A 144 -3.50 -11.26 -0.59
CA GLU A 144 -3.30 -11.65 -1.99
C GLU A 144 -2.33 -12.82 -2.13
N THR A 145 -1.27 -12.83 -1.33
CA THR A 145 -0.33 -13.95 -1.30
C THR A 145 -0.99 -15.23 -0.79
N MET A 146 -1.82 -15.14 0.24
CA MET A 146 -2.51 -16.30 0.81
C MET A 146 -3.57 -16.86 -0.13
N ASP A 147 -4.29 -16.01 -0.84
CA ASP A 147 -5.37 -16.42 -1.74
C ASP A 147 -4.86 -16.85 -3.12
N GLY A 148 -3.95 -16.05 -3.70
CA GLY A 148 -3.43 -16.31 -5.05
C GLY A 148 -2.17 -17.16 -5.14
N GLY A 149 -1.51 -17.47 -4.02
CA GLY A 149 -0.23 -18.20 -4.01
C GLY A 149 0.96 -17.42 -4.58
N LYS A 150 0.79 -16.14 -4.79
CA LYS A 150 1.79 -15.24 -5.35
C LYS A 150 2.88 -14.91 -4.34
N PRO A 151 4.16 -14.77 -4.74
CA PRO A 151 5.20 -14.33 -3.82
C PRO A 151 4.88 -12.96 -3.21
N ILE A 152 5.03 -12.85 -1.90
CA ILE A 152 4.74 -11.60 -1.15
C ILE A 152 5.47 -10.39 -1.72
N LYS A 153 6.68 -10.58 -2.25
CA LYS A 153 7.44 -9.52 -2.88
C LYS A 153 6.76 -8.96 -4.14
N ALA A 154 6.10 -9.80 -4.92
CA ALA A 154 5.37 -9.37 -6.11
C ALA A 154 4.13 -8.53 -5.71
N SER A 155 3.34 -9.02 -4.76
CA SER A 155 2.16 -8.30 -4.27
C SER A 155 2.51 -6.97 -3.59
N ARG A 156 3.54 -6.96 -2.73
CA ARG A 156 3.95 -5.79 -1.97
C ARG A 156 4.65 -4.73 -2.81
N ASP A 157 5.62 -5.13 -3.66
CA ASP A 157 6.53 -4.21 -4.32
C ASP A 157 6.05 -3.80 -5.72
N PHE A 158 5.12 -4.54 -6.29
CA PHE A 158 4.62 -4.30 -7.64
C PHE A 158 3.11 -4.06 -7.69
N ASP A 159 2.28 -5.03 -7.30
CA ASP A 159 0.84 -4.94 -7.54
C ASP A 159 0.19 -3.79 -6.75
N LEU A 160 0.41 -3.72 -5.44
CA LEU A 160 -0.20 -2.69 -4.62
C LEU A 160 0.27 -1.27 -4.93
N PRO A 161 1.56 -1.01 -5.26
CA PRO A 161 1.98 0.29 -5.74
C PRO A 161 1.41 0.71 -7.10
N MET A 162 0.96 -0.26 -7.91
CA MET A 162 0.40 -0.01 -9.25
C MET A 162 -1.12 0.31 -9.22
N VAL A 163 -1.80 0.04 -8.12
CA VAL A 163 -3.24 0.34 -7.93
C VAL A 163 -3.44 1.76 -7.41
#